data_015a34978f0ad3f954cc8af257d51c27
#
_entry.id   015a34978f0ad3f954cc8af257d51c27
#
_cell.length_a   1.000
_cell.length_b   1.000
_cell.length_c   1.000
_cell.angle_alpha   90.00
_cell.angle_beta   90.00
_cell.angle_gamma   90.00
#
_symmetry.space_group_name_H-M   'P 1'
#
loop_
_entity.id
_entity.type
_entity.pdbx_description
1 polymer ?
#
loop_
_entity_poly.entity_id
_entity_poly.type
_entity_poly.pdbx_seq_one_letter_code
_entity_poly.pdbx_strand_id
1 'polypeptide(L)'
;MTSEKTSPLKLFGTWSSSYTHRVQLALKLKGLEFEYVEEDLSAKSPSLLLYNPVHQKVPVLLHGGRPLAESIVILQYIDETWRESPLMPRTPTREPSSASGATSLTIRVLTGLYDGGRPAGRAVAAVFRTTAEEQKAAVAEVHQNLAVMEGELREGHFKGRRFFGGEKLGLLDVVVGCGSFWLSIFEEVADVKLIDEESFPLFHGWLRQFEAQEAVKETIPPPTGFWSTPGKSAIISSAYHPKSKPPAMTAAELTLTLRRTRMADKLGLL
;
A
#
# COMPACT_ATOMS: atom_id res chain seq x y z
N MET A 1 -5.18 -4.41 33.03
CA MET A 1 -5.29 -3.94 31.61
C MET A 1 -4.35 -2.78 31.24
N THR A 2 -3.68 -2.13 32.18
CA THR A 2 -2.76 -0.97 31.94
C THR A 2 -1.34 -1.38 31.52
N SER A 3 -0.87 -2.56 31.87
CA SER A 3 0.50 -3.02 31.60
C SER A 3 0.76 -3.37 30.11
N GLU A 4 -0.25 -3.79 29.37
CA GLU A 4 -0.08 -4.23 27.97
C GLU A 4 0.12 -3.04 27.02
N LYS A 5 -0.57 -1.92 27.24
CA LYS A 5 -0.42 -0.69 26.41
C LYS A 5 0.96 -0.04 26.47
N THR A 6 1.73 -0.30 27.51
CA THR A 6 3.06 0.30 27.72
C THR A 6 4.20 -0.64 27.31
N SER A 7 3.87 -1.85 26.82
CA SER A 7 4.88 -2.79 26.34
C SER A 7 5.56 -2.27 25.05
N PRO A 8 6.86 -2.53 24.86
CA PRO A 8 7.59 -2.05 23.72
C PRO A 8 7.01 -2.61 22.41
N LEU A 9 6.92 -1.74 21.42
CA LEU A 9 6.54 -2.07 20.04
C LEU A 9 7.78 -2.16 19.16
N LYS A 10 7.84 -3.21 18.35
CA LYS A 10 8.89 -3.37 17.35
C LYS A 10 8.24 -3.78 16.02
N LEU A 11 8.53 -3.06 14.95
CA LEU A 11 8.00 -3.30 13.62
C LEU A 11 9.11 -3.82 12.71
N PHE A 12 8.99 -5.07 12.26
CA PHE A 12 9.80 -5.62 11.18
C PHE A 12 9.17 -5.27 9.86
N GLY A 13 9.93 -4.62 9.00
CA GLY A 13 9.41 -4.08 7.75
C GLY A 13 10.49 -3.88 6.72
N THR A 14 10.11 -3.43 5.54
CA THR A 14 11.06 -2.90 4.56
C THR A 14 10.50 -1.60 3.98
N TRP A 15 11.39 -0.66 3.73
CA TRP A 15 11.05 0.66 3.20
C TRP A 15 10.28 0.60 1.86
N SER A 16 10.42 -0.49 1.09
CA SER A 16 9.77 -0.69 -0.20
C SER A 16 8.38 -1.33 -0.11
N SER A 17 7.89 -1.64 1.09
CA SER A 17 6.61 -2.33 1.27
C SER A 17 5.48 -1.36 1.63
N SER A 18 4.52 -1.18 0.73
CA SER A 18 3.28 -0.46 1.02
C SER A 18 2.53 -1.05 2.23
N TYR A 19 2.64 -2.35 2.46
CA TYR A 19 2.04 -3.03 3.62
C TYR A 19 2.73 -2.64 4.93
N THR A 20 4.06 -2.44 4.91
CA THR A 20 4.82 -1.91 6.05
C THR A 20 4.42 -0.47 6.35
N HIS A 21 4.32 0.37 5.31
CA HIS A 21 3.92 1.78 5.45
C HIS A 21 2.53 1.93 6.09
N ARG A 22 1.58 1.02 5.82
CA ARG A 22 0.28 1.02 6.51
C ARG A 22 0.42 0.95 8.02
N VAL A 23 1.28 0.05 8.51
CA VAL A 23 1.50 -0.12 9.94
C VAL A 23 2.27 1.06 10.54
N GLN A 24 3.31 1.53 9.85
CA GLN A 24 4.06 2.73 10.28
C GLN A 24 3.13 3.94 10.40
N LEU A 25 2.32 4.20 9.37
CA LEU A 25 1.39 5.33 9.36
C LEU A 25 0.34 5.19 10.47
N ALA A 26 -0.21 3.99 10.69
CA ALA A 26 -1.17 3.76 11.77
C ALA A 26 -0.57 4.03 13.15
N LEU A 27 0.65 3.51 13.41
CA LEU A 27 1.38 3.77 14.65
C LEU A 27 1.62 5.27 14.85
N LYS A 28 2.03 5.97 13.79
CA LYS A 28 2.27 7.42 13.81
C LYS A 28 0.99 8.21 14.08
N LEU A 29 -0.12 7.88 13.42
CA LEU A 29 -1.43 8.53 13.63
C LEU A 29 -1.96 8.33 15.06
N LYS A 30 -1.57 7.25 15.71
CA LYS A 30 -1.86 6.95 17.12
C LYS A 30 -0.86 7.58 18.10
N GLY A 31 0.21 8.22 17.62
CA GLY A 31 1.27 8.77 18.47
C GLY A 31 2.06 7.70 19.23
N LEU A 32 2.21 6.51 18.66
CA LEU A 32 2.87 5.39 19.30
C LEU A 32 4.35 5.32 18.88
N GLU A 33 5.23 5.27 19.85
CA GLU A 33 6.66 5.03 19.64
C GLU A 33 6.90 3.55 19.37
N PHE A 34 7.77 3.24 18.42
CA PHE A 34 8.15 1.88 18.07
C PHE A 34 9.59 1.80 17.56
N GLU A 35 10.23 0.68 17.78
CA GLU A 35 11.50 0.35 17.14
C GLU A 35 11.21 -0.20 15.73
N TYR A 36 11.85 0.38 14.72
CA TYR A 36 11.78 -0.11 13.35
C TYR A 36 12.98 -0.99 13.03
N VAL A 37 12.71 -2.17 12.49
CA VAL A 37 13.74 -3.13 12.06
C VAL A 37 13.60 -3.32 10.56
N GLU A 38 14.57 -2.80 9.81
CA GLU A 38 14.63 -2.99 8.36
C GLU A 38 14.98 -4.44 8.02
N GLU A 39 14.21 -5.06 7.14
CA GLU A 39 14.38 -6.42 6.65
C GLU A 39 14.87 -6.44 5.21
N ASP A 40 15.95 -7.17 4.96
CA ASP A 40 16.35 -7.54 3.62
C ASP A 40 15.54 -8.76 3.15
N LEU A 41 14.61 -8.55 2.25
CA LEU A 41 13.75 -9.63 1.74
C LEU A 41 14.48 -10.65 0.86
N SER A 42 15.71 -10.33 0.40
CA SER A 42 16.56 -11.27 -0.32
C SER A 42 17.34 -12.20 0.64
N ALA A 43 17.60 -11.74 1.87
CA ALA A 43 18.30 -12.43 2.93
C ALA A 43 17.58 -12.26 4.27
N LYS A 44 16.36 -12.80 4.35
CA LYS A 44 15.45 -12.66 5.51
C LYS A 44 16.11 -13.03 6.82
N SER A 45 15.91 -12.18 7.83
CA SER A 45 16.51 -12.40 9.16
C SER A 45 15.91 -13.64 9.85
N PRO A 46 16.68 -14.29 10.75
CA PRO A 46 16.17 -15.36 11.61
C PRO A 46 14.95 -14.92 12.43
N SER A 47 14.91 -13.64 12.84
CA SER A 47 13.79 -13.07 13.59
C SER A 47 12.53 -13.01 12.76
N LEU A 48 12.59 -12.55 11.50
CA LEU A 48 11.43 -12.56 10.63
C LEU A 48 10.89 -13.98 10.39
N LEU A 49 11.79 -14.95 10.17
CA LEU A 49 11.42 -16.35 9.97
C LEU A 49 10.80 -16.96 11.22
N LEU A 50 11.27 -16.58 12.42
CA LEU A 50 10.73 -17.01 13.71
C LEU A 50 9.34 -16.41 13.97
N TYR A 51 9.16 -15.11 13.72
CA TYR A 51 7.93 -14.40 14.07
C TYR A 51 6.84 -14.52 13.03
N ASN A 52 7.16 -14.86 11.77
CA ASN A 52 6.19 -15.16 10.72
C ASN A 52 6.60 -16.42 9.94
N PRO A 53 6.60 -17.60 10.56
CA PRO A 53 7.11 -18.84 9.95
C PRO A 53 6.29 -19.31 8.74
N VAL A 54 4.99 -18.97 8.69
CA VAL A 54 4.07 -19.43 7.63
C VAL A 54 4.28 -18.64 6.35
N HIS A 55 4.20 -17.31 6.43
CA HIS A 55 4.26 -16.45 5.24
C HIS A 55 5.65 -15.87 5.00
N GLN A 56 6.45 -15.72 6.05
CA GLN A 56 7.79 -15.16 5.99
C GLN A 56 7.83 -13.79 5.28
N LYS A 57 6.81 -12.97 5.55
CA LYS A 57 6.59 -11.65 4.93
C LYS A 57 6.58 -10.55 5.98
N VAL A 58 6.88 -9.34 5.53
CA VAL A 58 6.66 -8.11 6.28
C VAL A 58 5.30 -7.49 5.91
N PRO A 59 4.68 -6.69 6.80
CA PRO A 59 5.13 -6.34 8.15
C PRO A 59 4.90 -7.45 9.18
N VAL A 60 5.69 -7.40 10.27
CA VAL A 60 5.40 -8.10 11.53
C VAL A 60 5.51 -7.09 12.66
N LEU A 61 4.45 -6.93 13.44
CA LEU A 61 4.46 -6.12 14.65
C LEU A 61 4.69 -7.02 15.87
N LEU A 62 5.72 -6.71 16.63
CA LEU A 62 5.97 -7.36 17.91
C LEU A 62 5.49 -6.45 19.03
N HIS A 63 4.56 -6.90 19.86
CA HIS A 63 4.06 -6.16 21.02
C HIS A 63 4.24 -6.99 22.29
N GLY A 64 5.10 -6.51 23.20
CA GLY A 64 5.43 -7.24 24.42
C GLY A 64 5.93 -8.68 24.17
N GLY A 65 6.71 -8.88 23.10
CA GLY A 65 7.23 -10.18 22.68
C GLY A 65 6.25 -11.06 21.89
N ARG A 66 5.01 -10.62 21.66
CA ARG A 66 4.00 -11.36 20.86
C ARG A 66 3.98 -10.87 19.42
N PRO A 67 4.24 -11.73 18.42
CA PRO A 67 4.23 -11.35 17.03
C PRO A 67 2.81 -11.32 16.46
N LEU A 68 2.53 -10.29 15.63
CA LEU A 68 1.35 -10.17 14.80
C LEU A 68 1.79 -9.99 13.36
N ALA A 69 1.22 -10.77 12.45
CA ALA A 69 1.42 -10.67 11.02
C ALA A 69 0.11 -10.24 10.33
N GLU A 70 0.17 -9.98 9.02
CA GLU A 70 -0.92 -9.46 8.18
C GLU A 70 -1.29 -8.01 8.49
N SER A 71 -0.97 -7.10 7.55
CA SER A 71 -1.09 -5.65 7.79
C SER A 71 -2.49 -5.21 8.24
N ILE A 72 -3.56 -5.79 7.70
CA ILE A 72 -4.94 -5.45 8.09
C ILE A 72 -5.23 -5.91 9.52
N VAL A 73 -4.79 -7.11 9.89
CA VAL A 73 -4.94 -7.64 11.27
C VAL A 73 -4.17 -6.75 12.26
N ILE A 74 -2.96 -6.34 11.87
CA ILE A 74 -2.16 -5.42 12.69
C ILE A 74 -2.86 -4.07 12.87
N LEU A 75 -3.44 -3.51 11.79
CA LEU A 75 -4.18 -2.25 11.86
C LEU A 75 -5.40 -2.35 12.79
N GLN A 76 -6.17 -3.43 12.70
CA GLN A 76 -7.29 -3.69 13.59
C GLN A 76 -6.83 -3.81 15.05
N TYR A 77 -5.77 -4.59 15.29
CA TYR A 77 -5.19 -4.74 16.62
C TYR A 77 -4.74 -3.40 17.21
N ILE A 78 -4.05 -2.56 16.43
CA ILE A 78 -3.63 -1.22 16.86
C ILE A 78 -4.85 -0.38 17.22
N ASP A 79 -5.91 -0.39 16.40
CA ASP A 79 -7.10 0.43 16.63
C ASP A 79 -7.90 -0.02 17.85
N GLU A 80 -7.98 -1.32 18.12
CA GLU A 80 -8.66 -1.90 19.29
C GLU A 80 -7.88 -1.70 20.58
N THR A 81 -6.53 -1.79 20.51
CA THR A 81 -5.66 -1.67 21.68
C THR A 81 -5.53 -0.21 22.14
N TRP A 82 -5.29 0.71 21.21
CA TRP A 82 -5.18 2.15 21.47
C TRP A 82 -6.39 2.87 20.89
N ARG A 83 -7.42 2.99 21.72
CA ARG A 83 -8.73 3.49 21.30
C ARG A 83 -8.81 5.02 21.12
N GLU A 84 -7.81 5.74 21.53
CA GLU A 84 -7.63 7.14 21.29
C GLU A 84 -7.36 7.37 19.78
N SER A 85 -8.02 8.35 19.15
CA SER A 85 -7.93 8.61 17.71
C SER A 85 -8.26 7.38 16.84
N PRO A 86 -9.52 6.91 16.84
CA PRO A 86 -9.90 5.70 16.12
C PRO A 86 -9.67 5.84 14.62
N LEU A 87 -9.09 4.80 14.00
CA LEU A 87 -8.95 4.69 12.54
C LEU A 87 -10.21 4.12 11.90
N MET A 88 -10.96 3.30 12.64
CA MET A 88 -12.25 2.76 12.20
C MET A 88 -13.40 3.56 12.80
N PRO A 89 -14.51 3.76 12.06
CA PRO A 89 -15.70 4.35 12.62
C PRO A 89 -16.17 3.51 13.83
N ARG A 90 -16.34 4.15 14.98
CA ARG A 90 -16.96 3.48 16.13
C ARG A 90 -18.43 3.30 15.80
N THR A 91 -18.93 2.07 15.82
CA THR A 91 -20.35 1.79 15.81
C THR A 91 -20.96 2.38 17.09
N PRO A 92 -21.91 3.33 17.00
CA PRO A 92 -22.73 3.66 18.14
C PRO A 92 -23.48 2.39 18.56
N THR A 93 -23.43 2.04 19.83
CA THR A 93 -24.00 0.80 20.40
C THR A 93 -25.53 0.66 20.25
N ARG A 94 -26.21 1.49 19.47
CA ARG A 94 -27.68 1.51 19.45
C ARG A 94 -28.37 1.70 18.09
N GLU A 95 -27.63 1.86 16.96
CA GLU A 95 -28.28 1.87 15.64
C GLU A 95 -27.52 1.04 14.63
N PRO A 96 -28.06 -0.11 14.17
CA PRO A 96 -27.39 -1.01 13.24
C PRO A 96 -27.25 -0.48 11.80
N SER A 97 -27.91 0.63 11.44
CA SER A 97 -28.13 0.96 10.03
C SER A 97 -27.08 1.83 9.35
N SER A 98 -26.36 2.71 10.05
CA SER A 98 -25.43 3.62 9.40
C SER A 98 -23.95 3.28 9.60
N ALA A 99 -23.55 2.87 10.79
CA ALA A 99 -22.15 2.53 11.09
C ALA A 99 -21.77 1.12 10.59
N SER A 100 -22.73 0.18 10.58
CA SER A 100 -22.62 -1.13 9.93
C SER A 100 -22.41 -0.98 8.42
N GLY A 101 -23.06 0.01 7.79
CA GLY A 101 -22.87 0.31 6.36
C GLY A 101 -21.47 0.79 6.03
N ALA A 102 -20.92 1.75 6.81
CA ALA A 102 -19.58 2.28 6.57
C ALA A 102 -18.48 1.23 6.80
N THR A 103 -18.59 0.45 7.88
CA THR A 103 -17.65 -0.65 8.15
C THR A 103 -17.79 -1.75 7.10
N SER A 104 -19.00 -2.13 6.72
CA SER A 104 -19.27 -3.11 5.67
C SER A 104 -18.78 -2.62 4.30
N LEU A 105 -18.97 -1.32 3.98
CA LEU A 105 -18.48 -0.74 2.74
C LEU A 105 -16.95 -0.63 2.74
N THR A 106 -16.35 -0.20 3.85
CA THR A 106 -14.88 -0.20 4.00
C THR A 106 -14.33 -1.62 3.82
N ILE A 107 -14.95 -2.62 4.43
CA ILE A 107 -14.57 -4.02 4.24
C ILE A 107 -14.83 -4.45 2.79
N ARG A 108 -15.96 -4.09 2.18
CA ARG A 108 -16.27 -4.42 0.78
C ARG A 108 -15.35 -3.74 -0.21
N VAL A 109 -15.00 -2.48 0.02
CA VAL A 109 -14.00 -1.77 -0.80
C VAL A 109 -12.62 -2.39 -0.58
N LEU A 110 -12.25 -2.70 0.66
CA LEU A 110 -11.01 -3.41 0.96
C LEU A 110 -11.01 -4.82 0.36
N THR A 111 -12.10 -5.57 0.47
CA THR A 111 -12.24 -6.90 -0.13
C THR A 111 -12.43 -6.79 -1.64
N GLY A 112 -13.16 -5.82 -2.18
CA GLY A 112 -13.28 -5.58 -3.61
C GLY A 112 -11.96 -5.18 -4.26
N LEU A 113 -11.18 -4.35 -3.60
CA LEU A 113 -9.79 -4.07 -3.98
C LEU A 113 -8.87 -5.28 -3.74
N TYR A 114 -9.29 -6.27 -2.92
CA TYR A 114 -8.49 -7.43 -2.54
C TYR A 114 -9.10 -8.78 -2.92
N ASP A 115 -10.44 -8.91 -3.06
CA ASP A 115 -11.15 -10.20 -3.14
C ASP A 115 -11.78 -10.56 -4.49
N GLY A 116 -11.62 -9.75 -5.52
CA GLY A 116 -11.91 -10.22 -6.89
C GLY A 116 -10.94 -11.33 -7.34
N GLY A 117 -10.36 -12.09 -6.36
CA GLY A 117 -9.31 -13.09 -6.62
C GLY A 117 -7.98 -12.47 -7.07
N ARG A 118 -7.96 -11.15 -7.27
CA ARG A 118 -6.76 -10.39 -7.68
C ARG A 118 -6.69 -9.11 -6.85
N PRO A 119 -5.80 -9.00 -5.87
CA PRO A 119 -5.56 -7.75 -5.16
C PRO A 119 -5.22 -6.64 -6.17
N ALA A 120 -5.70 -5.42 -5.94
CA ALA A 120 -5.37 -4.25 -6.78
C ALA A 120 -3.84 -4.12 -7.02
N GLY A 121 -3.03 -4.54 -6.05
CA GLY A 121 -1.59 -4.68 -6.21
C GLY A 121 -1.16 -5.70 -7.27
N ARG A 122 -2.00 -6.68 -7.65
CA ARG A 122 -1.69 -7.58 -8.77
C ARG A 122 -1.96 -6.94 -10.12
N ALA A 123 -3.03 -6.17 -10.26
CA ALA A 123 -3.30 -5.40 -11.49
C ALA A 123 -2.18 -4.38 -11.69
N VAL A 124 -1.82 -3.63 -10.67
CA VAL A 124 -0.68 -2.71 -10.71
C VAL A 124 0.61 -3.47 -11.04
N ALA A 125 0.89 -4.61 -10.41
CA ALA A 125 2.06 -5.42 -10.71
C ALA A 125 2.05 -5.97 -12.15
N ALA A 126 0.89 -6.30 -12.70
CA ALA A 126 0.74 -6.77 -14.08
C ALA A 126 1.10 -5.69 -15.10
N VAL A 127 0.86 -4.40 -14.81
CA VAL A 127 1.29 -3.28 -15.66
C VAL A 127 2.77 -3.33 -15.99
N PHE A 128 3.60 -3.90 -15.11
CA PHE A 128 5.06 -3.98 -15.32
C PHE A 128 5.55 -5.27 -15.95
N ARG A 129 4.79 -6.36 -15.76
CA ARG A 129 5.30 -7.71 -16.03
C ARG A 129 4.89 -8.26 -17.37
N THR A 130 3.99 -7.56 -18.06
CA THR A 130 3.27 -8.13 -19.17
C THR A 130 3.64 -7.48 -20.51
N THR A 131 3.26 -8.11 -21.59
CA THR A 131 3.37 -7.60 -22.96
C THR A 131 2.48 -6.38 -23.16
N ALA A 132 2.67 -5.65 -24.27
CA ALA A 132 1.93 -4.41 -24.56
C ALA A 132 0.39 -4.59 -24.49
N GLU A 133 -0.15 -5.71 -24.94
CA GLU A 133 -1.60 -5.96 -24.88
C GLU A 133 -2.07 -6.35 -23.46
N GLU A 134 -1.32 -7.17 -22.76
CA GLU A 134 -1.61 -7.53 -21.38
C GLU A 134 -1.45 -6.32 -20.45
N GLN A 135 -0.48 -5.44 -20.74
CA GLN A 135 -0.30 -4.19 -20.02
C GLN A 135 -1.53 -3.28 -20.15
N LYS A 136 -2.08 -3.14 -21.36
CA LYS A 136 -3.32 -2.37 -21.58
C LYS A 136 -4.49 -2.95 -20.78
N ALA A 137 -4.64 -4.27 -20.76
CA ALA A 137 -5.66 -4.93 -19.97
C ALA A 137 -5.47 -4.67 -18.45
N ALA A 138 -4.22 -4.72 -17.98
CA ALA A 138 -3.89 -4.43 -16.59
C ALA A 138 -4.16 -2.95 -16.22
N VAL A 139 -3.84 -2.01 -17.10
CA VAL A 139 -4.18 -0.59 -16.93
C VAL A 139 -5.69 -0.40 -16.86
N ALA A 140 -6.44 -1.05 -17.76
CA ALA A 140 -7.91 -0.98 -17.74
C ALA A 140 -8.50 -1.53 -16.43
N GLU A 141 -7.93 -2.63 -15.87
CA GLU A 141 -8.34 -3.17 -14.58
C GLU A 141 -8.05 -2.18 -13.43
N VAL A 142 -6.89 -1.49 -13.46
CA VAL A 142 -6.58 -0.42 -12.49
C VAL A 142 -7.59 0.71 -12.60
N HIS A 143 -7.91 1.17 -13.83
CA HIS A 143 -8.89 2.23 -14.05
C HIS A 143 -10.29 1.84 -13.58
N GLN A 144 -10.72 0.58 -13.77
CA GLN A 144 -11.99 0.10 -13.23
C GLN A 144 -12.04 0.18 -11.70
N ASN A 145 -10.95 -0.19 -11.02
CA ASN A 145 -10.86 -0.09 -9.56
C ASN A 145 -10.88 1.39 -9.10
N LEU A 146 -10.18 2.27 -9.80
CA LEU A 146 -10.19 3.71 -9.51
C LEU A 146 -11.57 4.34 -9.76
N ALA A 147 -12.28 3.92 -10.80
CA ALA A 147 -13.64 4.39 -11.09
C ALA A 147 -14.63 4.05 -9.96
N VAL A 148 -14.47 2.91 -9.30
CA VAL A 148 -15.27 2.58 -8.10
C VAL A 148 -14.99 3.58 -6.98
N MET A 149 -13.72 3.89 -6.72
CA MET A 149 -13.34 4.87 -5.69
C MET A 149 -13.83 6.28 -6.02
N GLU A 150 -13.68 6.68 -7.29
CA GLU A 150 -14.17 7.95 -7.79
C GLU A 150 -15.70 8.09 -7.62
N GLY A 151 -16.45 7.02 -7.94
CA GLY A 151 -17.91 6.96 -7.76
C GLY A 151 -18.32 7.09 -6.29
N GLU A 152 -17.62 6.41 -5.38
CA GLU A 152 -17.86 6.48 -3.94
C GLU A 152 -17.57 7.87 -3.35
N LEU A 153 -16.59 8.59 -3.88
CA LEU A 153 -16.31 9.98 -3.52
C LEU A 153 -17.33 10.96 -4.12
N ARG A 154 -17.84 10.69 -5.32
CA ARG A 154 -18.77 11.56 -6.04
C ARG A 154 -20.17 11.48 -5.51
N GLU A 155 -20.72 10.29 -5.36
CA GLU A 155 -22.14 10.05 -5.07
C GLU A 155 -22.38 9.04 -3.96
N GLY A 156 -21.33 8.29 -3.58
CA GLY A 156 -21.40 7.22 -2.61
C GLY A 156 -21.28 7.67 -1.16
N HIS A 157 -20.88 6.75 -0.32
CA HIS A 157 -20.80 6.92 1.14
C HIS A 157 -19.81 8.03 1.57
N PHE A 158 -18.80 8.31 0.75
CA PHE A 158 -17.75 9.27 1.06
C PHE A 158 -17.95 10.66 0.41
N LYS A 159 -19.11 10.89 -0.19
CA LYS A 159 -19.44 12.18 -0.83
C LYS A 159 -19.19 13.36 0.11
N GLY A 160 -18.45 14.35 -0.38
CA GLY A 160 -18.15 15.58 0.35
C GLY A 160 -17.22 15.44 1.54
N ARG A 161 -16.64 14.25 1.78
CA ARG A 161 -15.65 14.05 2.84
C ARG A 161 -14.28 14.43 2.35
N ARG A 162 -13.49 14.99 3.26
CA ARG A 162 -12.08 15.28 3.01
C ARG A 162 -11.25 14.01 2.83
N PHE A 163 -11.50 13.03 3.70
CA PHE A 163 -10.88 11.71 3.69
C PHE A 163 -11.97 10.64 3.79
N PHE A 164 -11.66 9.41 3.48
CA PHE A 164 -12.58 8.28 3.70
C PHE A 164 -12.98 8.15 5.18
N GLY A 165 -12.05 8.50 6.09
CA GLY A 165 -12.31 8.60 7.53
C GLY A 165 -13.10 9.84 7.97
N GLY A 166 -13.42 10.76 7.07
CA GLY A 166 -14.08 12.05 7.35
C GLY A 166 -13.08 13.20 7.37
N GLU A 167 -13.01 13.96 8.47
CA GLU A 167 -12.05 15.07 8.62
C GLU A 167 -10.61 14.61 8.90
N LYS A 168 -10.44 13.38 9.37
CA LYS A 168 -9.15 12.77 9.66
C LYS A 168 -8.96 11.49 8.86
N LEU A 169 -7.70 11.09 8.68
CA LEU A 169 -7.37 9.82 8.05
C LEU A 169 -7.98 8.65 8.83
N GLY A 170 -8.68 7.78 8.13
CA GLY A 170 -9.21 6.53 8.66
C GLY A 170 -8.50 5.30 8.07
N LEU A 171 -8.99 4.12 8.43
CA LEU A 171 -8.41 2.85 7.99
C LEU A 171 -8.32 2.75 6.46
N LEU A 172 -9.37 3.16 5.75
CA LEU A 172 -9.39 3.09 4.28
C LEU A 172 -8.36 4.03 3.65
N ASP A 173 -8.20 5.24 4.21
CA ASP A 173 -7.16 6.18 3.78
C ASP A 173 -5.77 5.57 3.94
N VAL A 174 -5.50 4.93 5.08
CA VAL A 174 -4.22 4.25 5.32
C VAL A 174 -3.98 3.12 4.32
N VAL A 175 -4.99 2.29 4.07
CA VAL A 175 -4.84 1.12 3.20
C VAL A 175 -4.66 1.50 1.74
N VAL A 176 -5.46 2.42 1.24
CA VAL A 176 -5.41 2.88 -0.16
C VAL A 176 -4.22 3.81 -0.37
N GLY A 177 -4.04 4.78 0.53
CA GLY A 177 -3.03 5.82 0.38
C GLY A 177 -1.59 5.31 0.41
N CYS A 178 -1.27 4.35 1.30
CA CYS A 178 0.07 3.78 1.34
C CYS A 178 0.48 3.00 0.07
N GLY A 179 -0.49 2.61 -0.75
CA GLY A 179 -0.20 2.03 -2.07
C GLY A 179 0.00 3.07 -3.17
N SER A 180 -0.56 4.26 -2.99
CA SER A 180 -0.61 5.29 -4.03
C SER A 180 0.75 5.92 -4.35
N PHE A 181 1.63 6.03 -3.36
CA PHE A 181 3.01 6.46 -3.56
C PHE A 181 3.72 5.67 -4.68
N TRP A 182 3.47 4.37 -4.71
CA TRP A 182 4.06 3.49 -5.72
C TRP A 182 3.46 3.68 -7.10
N LEU A 183 2.23 4.19 -7.19
CA LEU A 183 1.57 4.38 -8.48
C LEU A 183 2.31 5.41 -9.34
N SER A 184 2.77 6.52 -8.77
CA SER A 184 3.55 7.53 -9.51
C SER A 184 4.89 6.99 -10.02
N ILE A 185 5.58 6.20 -9.19
CA ILE A 185 6.82 5.51 -9.60
C ILE A 185 6.51 4.52 -10.72
N PHE A 186 5.41 3.84 -10.59
CA PHE A 186 4.97 2.85 -11.55
C PHE A 186 4.55 3.47 -12.89
N GLU A 187 3.84 4.56 -12.88
CA GLU A 187 3.54 5.34 -14.09
C GLU A 187 4.81 5.70 -14.87
N GLU A 188 5.82 6.21 -14.16
CA GLU A 188 7.09 6.61 -14.77
C GLU A 188 7.86 5.42 -15.36
N VAL A 189 7.96 4.30 -14.60
CA VAL A 189 8.70 3.11 -15.03
C VAL A 189 8.02 2.37 -16.18
N ALA A 190 6.69 2.29 -16.16
CA ALA A 190 5.92 1.57 -17.17
C ALA A 190 5.54 2.42 -18.39
N ASP A 191 5.80 3.73 -18.34
CA ASP A 191 5.38 4.72 -19.35
C ASP A 191 3.85 4.63 -19.62
N VAL A 192 3.08 4.62 -18.52
CA VAL A 192 1.62 4.56 -18.55
C VAL A 192 1.03 5.61 -17.63
N LYS A 193 -0.22 6.00 -17.89
CA LYS A 193 -1.00 6.85 -16.98
C LYS A 193 -2.01 6.01 -16.23
N LEU A 194 -1.91 6.00 -14.90
CA LEU A 194 -2.81 5.25 -14.00
C LEU A 194 -3.79 6.18 -13.29
N ILE A 195 -3.30 7.30 -12.79
CA ILE A 195 -4.11 8.32 -12.11
C ILE A 195 -3.91 9.65 -12.82
N ASP A 196 -4.99 10.21 -13.31
CA ASP A 196 -4.99 11.55 -13.86
C ASP A 196 -6.18 12.37 -13.32
N GLU A 197 -6.00 13.67 -13.29
CA GLU A 197 -6.99 14.60 -12.75
C GLU A 197 -8.24 14.70 -13.63
N GLU A 198 -8.13 14.38 -14.91
CA GLU A 198 -9.24 14.45 -15.86
C GLU A 198 -10.19 13.26 -15.67
N SER A 199 -9.64 12.04 -15.58
CA SER A 199 -10.43 10.80 -15.42
C SER A 199 -10.92 10.58 -13.98
N PHE A 200 -10.10 10.96 -12.99
CA PHE A 200 -10.37 10.68 -11.57
C PHE A 200 -10.15 11.92 -10.69
N PRO A 201 -10.89 13.04 -10.92
CA PRO A 201 -10.62 14.32 -10.25
C PRO A 201 -10.77 14.26 -8.72
N LEU A 202 -11.74 13.52 -8.20
CA LEU A 202 -11.98 13.44 -6.76
C LEU A 202 -10.95 12.54 -6.09
N PHE A 203 -10.61 11.41 -6.70
CA PHE A 203 -9.57 10.52 -6.19
C PHE A 203 -8.19 11.18 -6.25
N HIS A 204 -7.88 11.87 -7.34
CA HIS A 204 -6.65 12.65 -7.48
C HIS A 204 -6.57 13.76 -6.42
N GLY A 205 -7.66 14.50 -6.20
CA GLY A 205 -7.74 15.53 -5.17
C GLY A 205 -7.56 14.96 -3.75
N TRP A 206 -8.20 13.80 -3.47
CA TRP A 206 -8.02 13.08 -2.22
C TRP A 206 -6.56 12.63 -2.02
N LEU A 207 -5.94 12.07 -3.05
CA LEU A 207 -4.55 11.61 -3.00
C LEU A 207 -3.59 12.74 -2.64
N ARG A 208 -3.74 13.91 -3.28
CA ARG A 208 -2.94 15.10 -2.98
C ARG A 208 -3.10 15.55 -1.52
N GLN A 209 -4.33 15.49 -0.99
CA GLN A 209 -4.59 15.81 0.42
C GLN A 209 -4.00 14.77 1.37
N PHE A 210 -4.03 13.48 1.00
CA PHE A 210 -3.39 12.40 1.76
C PHE A 210 -1.87 12.61 1.83
N GLU A 211 -1.22 12.81 0.70
CA GLU A 211 0.23 13.04 0.62
C GLU A 211 0.69 14.31 1.36
N ALA A 212 -0.18 15.31 1.46
CA ALA A 212 0.10 16.54 2.18
C ALA A 212 0.10 16.38 3.71
N GLN A 213 -0.42 15.26 4.25
CA GLN A 213 -0.44 15.02 5.70
C GLN A 213 0.98 14.78 6.24
N GLU A 214 1.31 15.42 7.37
CA GLU A 214 2.64 15.32 7.96
C GLU A 214 3.01 13.89 8.34
N ALA A 215 2.08 13.15 8.97
CA ALA A 215 2.29 11.76 9.31
C ALA A 215 2.59 10.87 8.08
N VAL A 216 2.03 11.22 6.91
CA VAL A 216 2.29 10.52 5.65
C VAL A 216 3.69 10.84 5.15
N LYS A 217 4.09 12.12 5.12
CA LYS A 217 5.42 12.55 4.70
C LYS A 217 6.54 11.95 5.56
N GLU A 218 6.29 11.76 6.84
CA GLU A 218 7.25 11.17 7.78
C GLU A 218 7.38 9.65 7.64
N THR A 219 6.38 8.97 7.11
CA THR A 219 6.35 7.50 7.00
C THR A 219 6.61 6.97 5.59
N ILE A 220 6.29 7.75 4.58
CA ILE A 220 6.51 7.37 3.18
C ILE A 220 7.73 8.13 2.66
N PRO A 221 8.77 7.44 2.19
CA PRO A 221 9.96 8.11 1.68
C PRO A 221 9.62 8.98 0.48
N PRO A 222 10.26 10.18 0.34
CA PRO A 222 10.00 11.05 -0.80
C PRO A 222 10.44 10.36 -2.11
N PRO A 223 9.72 10.59 -3.22
CA PRO A 223 10.07 10.03 -4.53
C PRO A 223 11.52 10.31 -4.94
N THR A 224 11.99 11.52 -4.66
CA THR A 224 13.36 11.98 -4.98
C THR A 224 14.46 11.20 -4.27
N GLY A 225 14.19 10.62 -3.08
CA GLY A 225 15.12 9.75 -2.35
C GLY A 225 15.22 8.34 -2.92
N PHE A 226 14.22 7.94 -3.72
CA PHE A 226 14.14 6.60 -4.28
C PHE A 226 15.31 6.32 -5.24
N TRP A 227 15.60 7.24 -6.13
CA TRP A 227 16.57 7.06 -7.21
C TRP A 227 18.03 7.15 -6.78
N SER A 228 18.31 7.72 -5.62
CA SER A 228 19.68 7.98 -5.14
C SER A 228 20.32 6.86 -4.29
N THR A 229 19.60 5.74 -4.04
CA THR A 229 20.11 4.64 -3.22
C THR A 229 20.63 3.49 -4.09
N PRO A 230 21.91 3.06 -3.97
CA PRO A 230 22.44 1.91 -4.68
C PRO A 230 21.64 0.62 -4.41
N GLY A 231 21.41 -0.19 -5.43
CA GLY A 231 20.75 -1.50 -5.32
C GLY A 231 19.22 -1.49 -5.50
N LYS A 232 18.58 -0.34 -5.74
CA LYS A 232 17.10 -0.23 -5.86
C LYS A 232 16.54 -0.86 -7.14
N SER A 233 17.30 -0.93 -8.22
CA SER A 233 16.97 -1.71 -9.42
C SER A 233 16.71 -3.18 -9.09
N ALA A 234 17.53 -3.75 -8.19
CA ALA A 234 17.37 -5.12 -7.71
C ALA A 234 16.05 -5.31 -6.91
N ILE A 235 15.55 -4.26 -6.23
CA ILE A 235 14.34 -4.34 -5.41
C ILE A 235 13.09 -4.38 -6.26
N ILE A 236 12.99 -3.58 -7.32
CA ILE A 236 11.91 -3.68 -8.31
C ILE A 236 11.95 -5.07 -8.95
N SER A 237 13.12 -5.54 -9.33
CA SER A 237 13.33 -6.89 -9.85
C SER A 237 12.98 -7.97 -8.84
N SER A 238 13.40 -7.86 -7.57
CA SER A 238 13.20 -8.85 -6.51
C SER A 238 11.76 -8.89 -5.96
N ALA A 239 11.15 -7.73 -5.72
CA ALA A 239 9.75 -7.66 -5.30
C ALA A 239 8.80 -8.24 -6.35
N TYR A 240 9.27 -8.32 -7.60
CA TYR A 240 8.49 -8.68 -8.77
C TYR A 240 9.09 -9.82 -9.61
N HIS A 241 10.00 -10.63 -9.08
CA HIS A 241 10.57 -11.75 -9.85
C HIS A 241 9.57 -12.93 -9.96
N PRO A 242 9.15 -13.33 -11.17
CA PRO A 242 8.43 -14.59 -11.36
C PRO A 242 9.42 -15.75 -11.21
N LYS A 243 9.00 -16.82 -10.53
CA LYS A 243 9.76 -18.09 -10.41
C LYS A 243 9.82 -18.90 -11.71
N SER A 244 9.58 -18.30 -12.87
CA SER A 244 9.63 -18.96 -14.18
C SER A 244 10.53 -18.22 -15.15
N LYS A 245 11.34 -18.99 -15.86
CA LYS A 245 12.21 -18.55 -16.96
C LYS A 245 11.40 -17.76 -17.98
N PRO A 246 11.80 -16.55 -18.40
CA PRO A 246 11.06 -15.82 -19.41
C PRO A 246 11.04 -16.60 -20.73
N PRO A 247 9.92 -16.60 -21.48
CA PRO A 247 9.90 -17.10 -22.85
C PRO A 247 10.86 -16.27 -23.74
N ALA A 248 11.30 -16.86 -24.83
CA ALA A 248 12.19 -16.18 -25.80
C ALA A 248 11.53 -14.87 -26.26
N MET A 249 12.22 -13.76 -26.03
CA MET A 249 11.68 -12.42 -26.31
C MET A 249 11.65 -12.13 -27.81
N THR A 250 10.57 -11.55 -28.28
CA THR A 250 10.47 -10.97 -29.63
C THR A 250 11.27 -9.68 -29.76
N ALA A 251 11.55 -9.24 -31.00
CA ALA A 251 12.27 -7.99 -31.24
C ALA A 251 11.58 -6.75 -30.63
N ALA A 252 10.22 -6.77 -30.54
CA ALA A 252 9.45 -5.71 -29.90
C ALA A 252 9.61 -5.70 -28.37
N GLU A 253 9.61 -6.88 -27.76
CA GLU A 253 9.85 -7.07 -26.34
C GLU A 253 11.29 -6.72 -25.95
N LEU A 254 12.26 -7.04 -26.82
CA LEU A 254 13.64 -6.63 -26.65
C LEU A 254 13.77 -5.10 -26.71
N THR A 255 13.07 -4.45 -27.64
CA THR A 255 13.05 -2.98 -27.76
C THR A 255 12.42 -2.33 -26.52
N LEU A 256 11.34 -2.90 -25.99
CA LEU A 256 10.68 -2.43 -24.79
C LEU A 256 11.58 -2.62 -23.55
N THR A 257 12.25 -3.76 -23.45
CA THR A 257 13.23 -4.04 -22.40
C THR A 257 14.44 -3.11 -22.50
N LEU A 258 14.95 -2.86 -23.71
CA LEU A 258 16.04 -1.92 -23.95
C LEU A 258 15.66 -0.46 -23.65
N ARG A 259 14.41 -0.07 -23.91
CA ARG A 259 13.88 1.24 -23.48
C ARG A 259 13.81 1.33 -21.95
N ARG A 260 13.32 0.30 -21.30
CA ARG A 260 13.27 0.19 -19.82
C ARG A 260 14.68 0.19 -19.21
N THR A 261 15.62 -0.55 -19.81
CA THR A 261 17.04 -0.57 -19.40
C THR A 261 17.70 0.79 -19.66
N ARG A 262 17.44 1.45 -20.79
CA ARG A 262 17.93 2.81 -21.07
C ARG A 262 17.34 3.86 -20.13
N MET A 263 16.08 3.69 -19.74
CA MET A 263 15.45 4.55 -18.77
C MET A 263 15.98 4.26 -17.36
N ALA A 264 16.21 2.99 -17.03
CA ALA A 264 16.89 2.58 -15.81
C ALA A 264 18.32 3.12 -15.73
N ASP A 265 19.06 3.10 -16.83
CA ASP A 265 20.41 3.67 -16.96
C ASP A 265 20.40 5.22 -16.83
N LYS A 266 19.44 5.90 -17.47
CA LYS A 266 19.22 7.35 -17.31
C LYS A 266 18.84 7.74 -15.88
N LEU A 267 18.21 6.82 -15.17
CA LEU A 267 17.75 7.00 -13.80
C LEU A 267 18.77 6.47 -12.77
N GLY A 268 19.95 5.98 -13.22
CA GLY A 268 20.98 5.40 -12.37
C GLY A 268 20.55 4.09 -11.71
N LEU A 269 19.75 3.28 -12.42
CA LEU A 269 19.16 2.04 -11.94
C LEU A 269 19.91 0.77 -12.38
N LEU A 270 21.01 0.90 -13.13
CA LEU A 270 21.93 -0.17 -13.51
C LEU A 270 23.30 0.06 -12.91
#